data_8e281e291e441a3a6c37175132450cb3
#
_entry.id   8e281e291e441a3a6c37175132450cb3
#
_cell.length_a   1.000
_cell.length_b   1.000
_cell.length_c   1.000
_cell.angle_alpha   90.00
_cell.angle_beta   90.00
_cell.angle_gamma   90.00
#
_symmetry.space_group_name_H-M   'P 1'
#
loop_
_entity.id
_entity.type
_entity.pdbx_description
1 polymer ?
#
loop_
_entity_poly.entity_id
_entity_poly.type
_entity_poly.pdbx_seq_one_letter_code
_entity_poly.pdbx_strand_id
1 'polypeptide(L)'
;MERFNELITQLEGLDAKKLYQDDFLWTWDKSQDELMAIFTVADALRALREKNISTKIFDSGLGISLFRDNSTRTRFSYASACNLLGLEVQDLDEGKSQIAHGETVRATDNMISFMADVIGSRDDMYIGKGHTYMKSVSDYVRQGHEDEILEQRPTIVNLQCDVDHPTQSMADMLHIIHELGGVENLKGKKIAMTWAYSPSYGKPLSVPQGIIGLMTRFGMEVTLAHPEGYEIMEEVEEVARKHAEEYGGKFTKTNDMAEAFKDADIVYPKSWAPFKAMEERTELYGNGDTEGIHALEKRLLAQNAEHTDWACTEEMMSLTRDGKALYMHCLPADITGLSCETGEVDETVFDRYRIPLYKEAGFKPYIIASMIFMQKVKNPAETLKRLAEEGTERLKK
;
A
#
# COMPACT_ATOMS: atom_id res chain seq x y z
N MET A 1 -7.68 27.37 -3.73
CA MET A 1 -9.00 27.01 -4.32
C MET A 1 -8.89 26.68 -5.81
N GLU A 2 -8.05 27.38 -6.60
CA GLU A 2 -7.90 27.09 -8.04
C GLU A 2 -7.54 25.61 -8.30
N ARG A 3 -6.46 25.11 -7.71
CA ARG A 3 -6.09 23.68 -7.80
C ARG A 3 -7.19 22.73 -7.32
N PHE A 4 -7.94 23.08 -6.28
CA PHE A 4 -9.06 22.27 -5.81
C PHE A 4 -10.16 22.18 -6.89
N ASN A 5 -10.49 23.28 -7.55
CA ASN A 5 -11.48 23.29 -8.63
C ASN A 5 -11.03 22.47 -9.85
N GLU A 6 -9.73 22.49 -10.17
CA GLU A 6 -9.14 21.63 -11.20
C GLU A 6 -9.31 20.14 -10.85
N LEU A 7 -9.03 19.76 -9.60
CA LEU A 7 -9.23 18.39 -9.12
C LEU A 7 -10.69 17.95 -9.20
N ILE A 8 -11.63 18.84 -8.86
CA ILE A 8 -13.06 18.55 -8.99
C ILE A 8 -13.45 18.33 -10.46
N THR A 9 -12.98 19.20 -11.37
CA THR A 9 -13.22 19.04 -12.80
C THR A 9 -12.65 17.73 -13.35
N GLN A 10 -11.45 17.35 -12.91
CA GLN A 10 -10.84 16.07 -13.26
C GLN A 10 -11.69 14.91 -12.76
N LEU A 11 -12.13 14.95 -11.50
CA LEU A 11 -12.95 13.88 -10.89
C LEU A 11 -14.29 13.71 -11.61
N GLU A 12 -14.93 14.79 -12.05
CA GLU A 12 -16.18 14.76 -12.83
C GLU A 12 -16.02 14.06 -14.18
N GLY A 13 -14.81 14.05 -14.75
CA GLY A 13 -14.49 13.41 -16.02
C GLY A 13 -14.18 11.90 -15.91
N LEU A 14 -14.07 11.33 -14.72
CA LEU A 14 -13.67 9.95 -14.49
C LEU A 14 -14.88 9.02 -14.28
N ASP A 15 -14.85 7.83 -14.88
CA ASP A 15 -15.85 6.78 -14.61
C ASP A 15 -15.41 5.87 -13.45
N ALA A 16 -15.68 6.35 -12.23
CA ALA A 16 -15.33 5.66 -10.99
C ALA A 16 -16.54 5.25 -10.15
N LYS A 17 -17.73 5.16 -10.77
CA LYS A 17 -18.99 4.86 -10.06
C LYS A 17 -19.00 3.49 -9.40
N LYS A 18 -18.23 2.53 -9.92
CA LYS A 18 -18.13 1.18 -9.37
C LYS A 18 -17.46 1.12 -8.00
N LEU A 19 -16.69 2.16 -7.62
CA LEU A 19 -16.11 2.23 -6.27
C LEU A 19 -17.17 2.41 -5.18
N TYR A 20 -18.32 3.00 -5.50
CA TYR A 20 -19.40 3.20 -4.53
C TYR A 20 -20.01 1.86 -4.08
N GLN A 21 -20.01 1.60 -2.78
CA GLN A 21 -20.44 0.35 -2.15
C GLN A 21 -19.64 -0.89 -2.57
N ASP A 22 -18.41 -0.70 -3.06
CA ASP A 22 -17.46 -1.78 -3.32
C ASP A 22 -16.39 -1.84 -2.23
N ASP A 23 -15.43 -2.75 -2.36
CA ASP A 23 -14.28 -2.92 -1.48
C ASP A 23 -12.99 -2.57 -2.22
N PHE A 24 -11.96 -2.17 -1.49
CA PHE A 24 -10.63 -1.94 -2.07
C PHE A 24 -9.67 -3.03 -1.58
N LEU A 25 -9.63 -4.16 -2.30
CA LEU A 25 -8.80 -5.30 -1.92
C LEU A 25 -7.44 -5.30 -2.62
N TRP A 26 -7.39 -4.96 -3.91
CA TRP A 26 -6.15 -4.84 -4.69
C TRP A 26 -6.22 -3.75 -5.75
N THR A 27 -5.03 -3.34 -6.21
CA THR A 27 -4.93 -2.27 -7.20
C THR A 27 -5.26 -2.74 -8.61
N TRP A 28 -4.95 -3.99 -8.95
CA TRP A 28 -5.03 -4.49 -10.32
C TRP A 28 -6.43 -4.92 -10.78
N ASP A 29 -7.41 -5.00 -9.90
CA ASP A 29 -8.82 -5.21 -10.27
C ASP A 29 -9.60 -3.91 -10.49
N LYS A 30 -8.97 -2.76 -10.22
CA LYS A 30 -9.56 -1.43 -10.42
C LYS A 30 -9.24 -0.89 -11.81
N SER A 31 -10.17 -0.17 -12.43
CA SER A 31 -9.92 0.52 -13.70
C SER A 31 -8.94 1.68 -13.52
N GLN A 32 -8.43 2.21 -14.64
CA GLN A 32 -7.55 3.37 -14.61
C GLN A 32 -8.27 4.60 -14.04
N ASP A 33 -9.53 4.80 -14.41
CA ASP A 33 -10.36 5.91 -13.91
C ASP A 33 -10.62 5.78 -12.40
N GLU A 34 -10.83 4.57 -11.90
CA GLU A 34 -10.99 4.30 -10.47
C GLU A 34 -9.72 4.64 -9.68
N LEU A 35 -8.54 4.25 -10.17
CA LEU A 35 -7.26 4.61 -9.54
C LEU A 35 -7.03 6.13 -9.57
N MET A 36 -7.29 6.78 -10.71
CA MET A 36 -7.17 8.24 -10.86
C MET A 36 -8.15 8.97 -9.94
N ALA A 37 -9.35 8.46 -9.74
CA ALA A 37 -10.32 9.06 -8.82
C ALA A 37 -9.82 9.01 -7.37
N ILE A 38 -9.20 7.90 -6.94
CA ILE A 38 -8.57 7.79 -5.61
C ILE A 38 -7.47 8.86 -5.44
N PHE A 39 -6.57 9.02 -6.42
CA PHE A 39 -5.52 10.06 -6.34
C PHE A 39 -6.11 11.46 -6.29
N THR A 40 -7.08 11.74 -7.15
CA THR A 40 -7.72 13.06 -7.24
C THR A 40 -8.45 13.43 -5.94
N VAL A 41 -9.19 12.48 -5.35
CA VAL A 41 -9.87 12.70 -4.06
C VAL A 41 -8.87 12.83 -2.91
N ALA A 42 -7.77 12.06 -2.90
CA ALA A 42 -6.72 12.20 -1.90
C ALA A 42 -6.13 13.62 -1.90
N ASP A 43 -5.81 14.16 -3.08
CA ASP A 43 -5.32 15.51 -3.23
C ASP A 43 -6.38 16.58 -2.88
N ALA A 44 -7.65 16.35 -3.21
CA ALA A 44 -8.75 17.26 -2.83
C ALA A 44 -8.94 17.33 -1.30
N LEU A 45 -8.96 16.19 -0.62
CA LEU A 45 -9.04 16.12 0.85
C LEU A 45 -7.84 16.82 1.50
N ARG A 46 -6.65 16.61 0.96
CA ARG A 46 -5.44 17.30 1.41
C ARG A 46 -5.54 18.81 1.24
N ALA A 47 -5.99 19.28 0.07
CA ALA A 47 -6.16 20.71 -0.22
C ALA A 47 -7.17 21.38 0.74
N LEU A 48 -8.28 20.72 1.07
CA LEU A 48 -9.23 21.22 2.07
C LEU A 48 -8.59 21.32 3.46
N ARG A 49 -7.87 20.29 3.88
CA ARG A 49 -7.17 20.28 5.18
C ARG A 49 -6.11 21.37 5.28
N GLU A 50 -5.33 21.61 4.23
CA GLU A 50 -4.34 22.69 4.14
C GLU A 50 -4.98 24.08 4.33
N LYS A 51 -6.25 24.22 3.94
CA LYS A 51 -7.06 25.44 4.16
C LYS A 51 -7.81 25.47 5.49
N ASN A 52 -7.52 24.52 6.40
CA ASN A 52 -8.22 24.36 7.68
C ASN A 52 -9.72 24.03 7.55
N ILE A 53 -10.13 23.47 6.41
CA ILE A 53 -11.50 23.03 6.17
C ILE A 53 -11.64 21.58 6.61
N SER A 54 -12.72 21.27 7.33
CA SER A 54 -13.08 19.92 7.75
C SER A 54 -13.44 19.05 6.56
N THR A 55 -12.92 17.82 6.55
CA THR A 55 -13.20 16.82 5.52
C THR A 55 -14.18 15.74 5.97
N LYS A 56 -14.88 15.98 7.10
CA LYS A 56 -15.81 15.03 7.68
C LYS A 56 -17.02 14.83 6.78
N ILE A 57 -17.32 13.56 6.49
CA ILE A 57 -18.54 13.10 5.81
C ILE A 57 -19.43 12.30 6.76
N PHE A 58 -18.89 11.93 7.93
CA PHE A 58 -19.57 11.24 9.00
C PHE A 58 -19.66 12.15 10.23
N ASP A 59 -20.85 12.27 10.82
CA ASP A 59 -21.04 12.90 12.11
C ASP A 59 -20.76 11.94 13.27
N SER A 60 -20.92 10.65 13.02
CA SER A 60 -20.62 9.53 13.91
C SER A 60 -20.35 8.28 13.09
N GLY A 61 -19.79 7.27 13.70
CA GLY A 61 -19.53 5.97 13.08
C GLY A 61 -18.20 5.37 13.49
N LEU A 62 -17.99 4.14 13.10
CA LEU A 62 -16.86 3.34 13.56
C LEU A 62 -16.08 2.75 12.40
N GLY A 63 -14.77 3.01 12.38
CA GLY A 63 -13.79 2.26 11.61
C GLY A 63 -13.16 1.18 12.48
N ILE A 64 -13.21 -0.07 12.05
CA ILE A 64 -12.53 -1.18 12.74
C ILE A 64 -11.22 -1.47 12.02
N SER A 65 -10.13 -1.63 12.78
CA SER A 65 -8.86 -2.10 12.26
C SER A 65 -8.52 -3.48 12.79
N LEU A 66 -8.08 -4.36 11.89
CA LEU A 66 -7.58 -5.70 12.23
C LEU A 66 -6.14 -5.82 11.74
N PHE A 67 -5.23 -6.07 12.66
CA PHE A 67 -3.81 -6.21 12.36
C PHE A 67 -3.28 -7.53 12.93
N ARG A 68 -2.98 -8.48 12.04
CA ARG A 68 -2.35 -9.75 12.39
C ARG A 68 -0.83 -9.68 12.45
N ASP A 69 -0.26 -8.55 11.99
CA ASP A 69 1.16 -8.26 12.13
C ASP A 69 1.40 -6.85 12.68
N ASN A 70 2.60 -6.65 13.24
CA ASN A 70 2.99 -5.38 13.82
C ASN A 70 3.13 -4.29 12.76
N SER A 71 2.49 -3.15 12.99
CA SER A 71 2.60 -1.98 12.13
C SER A 71 2.33 -0.69 12.89
N THR A 72 3.28 0.23 12.86
CA THR A 72 3.07 1.57 13.43
C THR A 72 2.43 2.50 12.39
N ARG A 73 3.06 2.63 11.22
CA ARG A 73 2.61 3.60 10.19
C ARG A 73 1.23 3.31 9.66
N THR A 74 0.95 2.06 9.28
CA THR A 74 -0.35 1.70 8.70
C THR A 74 -1.47 1.84 9.73
N ARG A 75 -1.24 1.47 11.00
CA ARG A 75 -2.22 1.69 12.10
C ARG A 75 -2.57 3.17 12.23
N PHE A 76 -1.57 4.04 12.37
CA PHE A 76 -1.81 5.48 12.52
C PHE A 76 -2.33 6.12 11.24
N SER A 77 -1.92 5.64 10.05
CA SER A 77 -2.46 6.14 8.78
C SER A 77 -3.95 5.81 8.63
N TYR A 78 -4.36 4.60 8.99
CA TYR A 78 -5.77 4.20 8.99
C TYR A 78 -6.59 5.01 10.01
N ALA A 79 -6.10 5.11 11.25
CA ALA A 79 -6.75 5.91 12.28
C ALA A 79 -6.88 7.39 11.88
N SER A 80 -5.84 7.95 11.27
CA SER A 80 -5.86 9.32 10.75
C SER A 80 -6.86 9.47 9.61
N ALA A 81 -6.95 8.53 8.69
CA ALA A 81 -7.88 8.53 7.58
C ALA A 81 -9.34 8.49 8.05
N CYS A 82 -9.67 7.58 8.96
CA CYS A 82 -10.98 7.48 9.57
C CYS A 82 -11.36 8.78 10.29
N ASN A 83 -10.46 9.32 11.10
CA ASN A 83 -10.69 10.59 11.82
C ASN A 83 -10.85 11.79 10.89
N LEU A 84 -10.10 11.85 9.77
CA LEU A 84 -10.29 12.88 8.74
C LEU A 84 -11.71 12.89 8.19
N LEU A 85 -12.33 11.72 8.06
CA LEU A 85 -13.68 11.56 7.54
C LEU A 85 -14.77 11.63 8.62
N GLY A 86 -14.40 11.65 9.91
CA GLY A 86 -15.33 11.79 11.03
C GLY A 86 -15.65 10.50 11.78
N LEU A 87 -14.97 9.39 11.44
CA LEU A 87 -15.12 8.10 12.12
C LEU A 87 -14.21 8.01 13.36
N GLU A 88 -14.67 7.34 14.38
CA GLU A 88 -13.83 6.82 15.46
C GLU A 88 -13.17 5.49 15.03
N VAL A 89 -12.09 5.08 15.71
CA VAL A 89 -11.37 3.84 15.38
C VAL A 89 -11.31 2.92 16.59
N GLN A 90 -11.70 1.67 16.36
CA GLN A 90 -11.51 0.58 17.30
C GLN A 90 -10.63 -0.49 16.68
N ASP A 91 -9.54 -0.85 17.35
CA ASP A 91 -8.67 -1.95 16.94
C ASP A 91 -9.24 -3.28 17.44
N LEU A 92 -9.38 -4.25 16.55
CA LEU A 92 -9.84 -5.60 16.89
C LEU A 92 -8.62 -6.47 17.23
N ASP A 93 -8.51 -6.83 18.49
CA ASP A 93 -7.56 -7.81 18.97
C ASP A 93 -8.23 -9.20 19.00
N GLU A 94 -7.91 -10.04 18.00
CA GLU A 94 -8.48 -11.39 17.89
C GLU A 94 -8.21 -12.24 19.15
N GLY A 95 -7.07 -12.04 19.82
CA GLY A 95 -6.73 -12.75 21.06
C GLY A 95 -7.63 -12.38 22.25
N LYS A 96 -8.32 -11.23 22.16
CA LYS A 96 -9.30 -10.77 23.14
C LYS A 96 -10.75 -10.87 22.68
N SER A 97 -10.98 -11.45 21.51
CA SER A 97 -12.31 -11.65 20.93
C SER A 97 -12.79 -13.09 21.11
N GLN A 98 -14.05 -13.35 20.78
CA GLN A 98 -14.61 -14.70 20.81
C GLN A 98 -14.01 -15.63 19.74
N ILE A 99 -13.27 -15.10 18.76
CA ILE A 99 -12.49 -15.89 17.81
C ILE A 99 -11.51 -16.80 18.57
N ALA A 100 -10.87 -16.29 19.61
CA ALA A 100 -9.99 -17.07 20.49
C ALA A 100 -10.70 -18.25 21.18
N HIS A 101 -12.03 -18.22 21.26
CA HIS A 101 -12.88 -19.25 21.86
C HIS A 101 -13.65 -20.08 20.82
N GLY A 102 -13.28 -20.00 19.53
CA GLY A 102 -13.82 -20.83 18.46
C GLY A 102 -15.02 -20.24 17.71
N GLU A 103 -15.32 -18.95 17.87
CA GLU A 103 -16.24 -18.26 16.98
C GLU A 103 -15.69 -18.26 15.55
N THR A 104 -16.57 -18.53 14.58
CA THR A 104 -16.12 -18.53 13.18
C THR A 104 -15.89 -17.10 12.69
N VAL A 105 -14.94 -16.94 11.76
CA VAL A 105 -14.67 -15.66 11.10
C VAL A 105 -15.95 -15.06 10.54
N ARG A 106 -16.81 -15.86 9.88
CA ARG A 106 -18.11 -15.42 9.36
C ARG A 106 -19.04 -14.84 10.45
N ALA A 107 -19.09 -15.48 11.60
CA ALA A 107 -19.95 -15.02 12.70
C ALA A 107 -19.43 -13.69 13.26
N THR A 108 -18.12 -13.60 13.50
CA THR A 108 -17.48 -12.37 13.99
C THR A 108 -17.63 -11.23 12.98
N ASP A 109 -17.40 -11.48 11.70
CA ASP A 109 -17.50 -10.47 10.65
C ASP A 109 -18.93 -9.92 10.53
N ASN A 110 -19.95 -10.77 10.59
CA ASN A 110 -21.34 -10.32 10.62
C ASN A 110 -21.63 -9.48 11.86
N MET A 111 -21.12 -9.90 13.03
CA MET A 111 -21.35 -9.17 14.28
C MET A 111 -20.70 -7.78 14.28
N ILE A 112 -19.45 -7.65 13.84
CA ILE A 112 -18.77 -6.34 13.78
C ILE A 112 -19.33 -5.46 12.66
N SER A 113 -19.86 -6.05 11.61
CA SER A 113 -20.41 -5.33 10.44
C SER A 113 -21.66 -4.53 10.77
N PHE A 114 -22.45 -4.94 11.77
CA PHE A 114 -23.57 -4.12 12.28
C PHE A 114 -23.12 -2.79 12.88
N MET A 115 -21.89 -2.74 13.37
CA MET A 115 -21.38 -1.61 14.18
C MET A 115 -20.36 -0.77 13.39
N ALA A 116 -19.87 -1.26 12.26
CA ALA A 116 -18.78 -0.64 11.53
C ALA A 116 -19.26 -0.01 10.22
N ASP A 117 -18.69 1.14 9.87
CA ASP A 117 -18.79 1.75 8.54
C ASP A 117 -17.66 1.30 7.62
N VAL A 118 -16.51 1.01 8.20
CA VAL A 118 -15.29 0.62 7.48
C VAL A 118 -14.53 -0.44 8.29
N ILE A 119 -14.03 -1.46 7.59
CA ILE A 119 -13.13 -2.46 8.15
C ILE A 119 -11.81 -2.41 7.38
N GLY A 120 -10.73 -2.01 8.06
CA GLY A 120 -9.37 -2.03 7.53
C GLY A 120 -8.63 -3.27 8.03
N SER A 121 -8.15 -4.11 7.12
CA SER A 121 -7.47 -5.36 7.48
C SER A 121 -6.04 -5.40 6.99
N ARG A 122 -5.11 -5.87 7.84
CA ARG A 122 -3.73 -6.23 7.49
C ARG A 122 -3.43 -7.66 7.93
N ASP A 123 -3.06 -8.49 6.94
CA ASP A 123 -2.63 -9.87 7.14
C ASP A 123 -1.64 -10.25 6.03
N ASP A 124 -0.34 -10.03 6.28
CA ASP A 124 0.70 -10.14 5.26
C ASP A 124 1.79 -11.18 5.58
N MET A 125 1.61 -11.95 6.68
CA MET A 125 2.65 -12.87 7.16
C MET A 125 2.71 -14.21 6.45
N TYR A 126 1.58 -14.71 5.96
CA TYR A 126 1.46 -16.08 5.45
C TYR A 126 0.85 -16.11 4.06
N ILE A 127 1.61 -16.61 3.08
CA ILE A 127 1.19 -16.70 1.68
C ILE A 127 -0.11 -17.51 1.55
N GLY A 128 -1.04 -17.01 0.75
CA GLY A 128 -2.34 -17.61 0.50
C GLY A 128 -3.37 -17.39 1.62
N LYS A 129 -3.00 -16.76 2.73
CA LYS A 129 -3.89 -16.59 3.89
C LYS A 129 -4.54 -15.21 3.95
N GLY A 130 -3.76 -14.14 3.87
CA GLY A 130 -4.25 -12.78 4.10
C GLY A 130 -5.27 -12.33 3.06
N HIS A 131 -4.95 -12.43 1.78
CA HIS A 131 -5.88 -12.05 0.72
C HIS A 131 -7.12 -12.94 0.68
N THR A 132 -6.98 -14.25 0.95
CA THR A 132 -8.11 -15.18 1.02
C THR A 132 -9.05 -14.81 2.18
N TYR A 133 -8.48 -14.45 3.33
CA TYR A 133 -9.24 -13.98 4.48
C TYR A 133 -10.03 -12.70 4.13
N MET A 134 -9.35 -11.67 3.61
CA MET A 134 -9.99 -10.40 3.26
C MET A 134 -11.08 -10.56 2.22
N LYS A 135 -10.86 -11.42 1.22
CA LYS A 135 -11.89 -11.76 0.23
C LYS A 135 -13.10 -12.43 0.88
N SER A 136 -12.88 -13.37 1.80
CA SER A 136 -13.96 -14.03 2.53
C SER A 136 -14.77 -13.03 3.36
N VAL A 137 -14.09 -12.10 4.06
CA VAL A 137 -14.77 -11.02 4.81
C VAL A 137 -15.62 -10.17 3.87
N SER A 138 -15.08 -9.74 2.74
CA SER A 138 -15.79 -8.98 1.71
C SER A 138 -17.05 -9.72 1.21
N ASP A 139 -16.91 -11.02 0.90
CA ASP A 139 -18.00 -11.85 0.43
C ASP A 139 -19.09 -12.02 1.51
N TYR A 140 -18.73 -12.26 2.77
CA TYR A 140 -19.68 -12.40 3.87
C TYR A 140 -20.42 -11.10 4.19
N VAL A 141 -19.72 -9.96 4.16
CA VAL A 141 -20.34 -8.65 4.36
C VAL A 141 -21.31 -8.32 3.23
N ARG A 142 -20.94 -8.64 1.98
CA ARG A 142 -21.82 -8.47 0.82
C ARG A 142 -23.05 -9.34 0.96
N GLN A 143 -22.88 -10.63 1.25
CA GLN A 143 -23.99 -11.56 1.48
C GLN A 143 -24.92 -11.08 2.59
N GLY A 144 -24.38 -10.66 3.72
CA GLY A 144 -25.16 -10.17 4.85
C GLY A 144 -25.99 -8.93 4.52
N HIS A 145 -25.49 -8.06 3.63
CA HIS A 145 -26.23 -6.90 3.14
C HIS A 145 -27.32 -7.32 2.12
N GLU A 146 -27.01 -8.23 1.20
CA GLU A 146 -27.98 -8.76 0.21
C GLU A 146 -29.12 -9.54 0.88
N ASP A 147 -28.82 -10.24 1.97
CA ASP A 147 -29.80 -10.99 2.78
C ASP A 147 -30.59 -10.08 3.75
N GLU A 148 -30.42 -8.76 3.67
CA GLU A 148 -31.06 -7.76 4.55
C GLU A 148 -30.77 -7.98 6.05
N ILE A 149 -29.66 -8.67 6.38
CA ILE A 149 -29.16 -8.83 7.76
C ILE A 149 -28.48 -7.53 8.20
N LEU A 150 -27.75 -6.89 7.30
CA LEU A 150 -27.07 -5.62 7.51
C LEU A 150 -27.90 -4.49 6.91
N GLU A 151 -28.33 -3.53 7.71
CA GLU A 151 -29.01 -2.31 7.25
C GLU A 151 -28.08 -1.42 6.41
N GLN A 152 -26.78 -1.44 6.71
CA GLN A 152 -25.72 -0.74 6.00
C GLN A 152 -24.57 -1.70 5.71
N ARG A 153 -23.98 -1.57 4.54
CA ARG A 153 -22.80 -2.34 4.16
C ARG A 153 -21.54 -1.59 4.58
N PRO A 154 -20.73 -2.10 5.53
CA PRO A 154 -19.39 -1.58 5.74
C PRO A 154 -18.54 -1.83 4.50
N THR A 155 -17.52 -0.99 4.30
CA THR A 155 -16.55 -1.18 3.23
C THR A 155 -15.27 -1.82 3.77
N ILE A 156 -14.63 -2.65 2.96
CA ILE A 156 -13.38 -3.32 3.31
C ILE A 156 -12.22 -2.61 2.61
N VAL A 157 -11.19 -2.29 3.37
CA VAL A 157 -9.94 -1.72 2.84
C VAL A 157 -8.79 -2.65 3.18
N ASN A 158 -8.11 -3.14 2.15
CA ASN A 158 -6.86 -3.88 2.30
C ASN A 158 -5.73 -2.91 2.72
N LEU A 159 -5.35 -2.96 3.99
CA LEU A 159 -4.23 -2.17 4.51
C LEU A 159 -2.88 -2.77 4.15
N GLN A 160 -2.80 -4.06 4.02
CA GLN A 160 -1.71 -4.87 3.45
C GLN A 160 -2.09 -6.34 3.53
N CYS A 161 -1.98 -7.10 2.45
CA CYS A 161 -2.06 -8.56 2.50
C CYS A 161 -0.74 -9.20 2.01
N ASP A 162 -0.73 -10.51 1.90
CA ASP A 162 0.41 -11.29 1.39
C ASP A 162 0.69 -11.05 -0.09
N VAL A 163 -0.30 -10.59 -0.86
CA VAL A 163 -0.23 -10.39 -2.31
C VAL A 163 0.00 -8.94 -2.70
N ASP A 164 -0.77 -7.99 -2.13
CA ASP A 164 -0.70 -6.56 -2.47
C ASP A 164 -0.64 -5.68 -1.22
N HIS A 165 -0.06 -4.51 -1.37
CA HIS A 165 -0.09 -3.45 -0.37
C HIS A 165 -0.66 -2.16 -0.99
N PRO A 166 -1.97 -2.12 -1.34
CA PRO A 166 -2.55 -1.05 -2.14
C PRO A 166 -2.42 0.32 -1.49
N THR A 167 -2.53 0.41 -0.16
CA THR A 167 -2.38 1.69 0.56
C THR A 167 -0.96 2.24 0.51
N GLN A 168 0.07 1.40 0.31
CA GLN A 168 1.44 1.84 0.12
C GLN A 168 1.71 2.18 -1.34
N SER A 169 1.51 1.23 -2.26
CA SER A 169 1.81 1.44 -3.67
C SER A 169 1.07 2.64 -4.28
N MET A 170 -0.19 2.88 -3.86
CA MET A 170 -0.95 4.05 -4.25
C MET A 170 -0.37 5.35 -3.64
N ALA A 171 0.09 5.32 -2.38
CA ALA A 171 0.74 6.48 -1.77
C ALA A 171 2.08 6.81 -2.46
N ASP A 172 2.85 5.78 -2.79
CA ASP A 172 4.11 5.89 -3.54
C ASP A 172 3.87 6.48 -4.93
N MET A 173 2.84 5.99 -5.65
CA MET A 173 2.47 6.53 -6.95
C MET A 173 2.04 8.00 -6.86
N LEU A 174 1.22 8.37 -5.87
CA LEU A 174 0.82 9.76 -5.69
C LEU A 174 2.02 10.66 -5.39
N HIS A 175 2.99 10.17 -4.60
CA HIS A 175 4.25 10.89 -4.38
C HIS A 175 5.03 11.07 -5.69
N ILE A 176 5.18 10.03 -6.50
CA ILE A 176 5.85 10.09 -7.81
C ILE A 176 5.15 11.11 -8.72
N ILE A 177 3.82 11.10 -8.80
CA ILE A 177 3.03 12.07 -9.57
C ILE A 177 3.37 13.50 -9.12
N HIS A 178 3.46 13.76 -7.82
CA HIS A 178 3.82 15.07 -7.30
C HIS A 178 5.27 15.46 -7.61
N GLU A 179 6.22 14.56 -7.42
CA GLU A 179 7.65 14.84 -7.66
C GLU A 179 7.96 15.04 -9.16
N LEU A 180 7.23 14.36 -10.04
CA LEU A 180 7.40 14.49 -11.50
C LEU A 180 6.48 15.57 -12.12
N GLY A 181 5.63 16.21 -11.32
CA GLY A 181 4.80 17.33 -11.75
C GLY A 181 3.54 16.97 -12.53
N GLY A 182 3.10 15.71 -12.53
CA GLY A 182 1.85 15.27 -13.14
C GLY A 182 1.87 13.82 -13.63
N VAL A 183 0.70 13.23 -13.78
CA VAL A 183 0.54 11.85 -14.28
C VAL A 183 1.00 11.69 -15.73
N GLU A 184 0.90 12.74 -16.51
CA GLU A 184 1.35 12.80 -17.91
C GLU A 184 2.87 12.62 -18.07
N ASN A 185 3.63 12.86 -17.00
CA ASN A 185 5.08 12.75 -16.97
C ASN A 185 5.58 11.35 -16.56
N LEU A 186 4.69 10.41 -16.25
CA LEU A 186 5.06 9.06 -15.80
C LEU A 186 5.49 8.14 -16.95
N LYS A 187 4.87 8.29 -18.12
CA LYS A 187 5.12 7.40 -19.27
C LYS A 187 6.60 7.42 -19.68
N GLY A 188 7.18 6.22 -19.75
CA GLY A 188 8.59 6.04 -20.11
C GLY A 188 9.58 6.36 -18.99
N LYS A 189 9.11 6.73 -17.79
CA LYS A 189 9.98 6.85 -16.60
C LYS A 189 10.41 5.47 -16.15
N LYS A 190 11.69 5.34 -15.85
CA LYS A 190 12.28 4.08 -15.41
C LYS A 190 12.31 4.01 -13.87
N ILE A 191 11.69 2.97 -13.33
CA ILE A 191 11.76 2.62 -11.92
C ILE A 191 12.49 1.29 -11.72
N ALA A 192 13.50 1.27 -10.84
CA ALA A 192 14.19 0.09 -10.40
C ALA A 192 13.60 -0.37 -9.06
N MET A 193 12.75 -1.40 -9.06
CA MET A 193 12.32 -2.10 -7.86
C MET A 193 13.32 -3.21 -7.57
N THR A 194 14.18 -3.04 -6.56
CA THR A 194 15.24 -3.99 -6.31
C THR A 194 15.15 -4.60 -4.91
N TRP A 195 15.53 -5.87 -4.81
CA TRP A 195 15.88 -6.42 -3.51
C TRP A 195 17.05 -5.59 -2.92
N ALA A 196 17.11 -5.53 -1.60
CA ALA A 196 18.23 -4.96 -0.88
C ALA A 196 18.46 -5.74 0.41
N TYR A 197 19.75 -5.81 0.83
CA TYR A 197 20.16 -6.57 2.00
C TYR A 197 19.51 -6.04 3.28
N SER A 198 19.07 -6.96 4.12
CA SER A 198 18.58 -6.67 5.47
C SER A 198 19.10 -7.70 6.47
N PRO A 199 19.50 -7.27 7.68
CA PRO A 199 19.80 -8.21 8.75
C PRO A 199 18.57 -8.88 9.36
N SER A 200 17.37 -8.60 8.83
CA SER A 200 16.11 -9.24 9.22
C SER A 200 15.66 -10.23 8.15
N TYR A 201 14.94 -11.27 8.56
CA TYR A 201 14.27 -12.20 7.65
C TYR A 201 12.76 -11.96 7.61
N GLY A 202 12.10 -12.58 6.63
CA GLY A 202 10.64 -12.68 6.59
C GLY A 202 9.90 -11.39 6.29
N LYS A 203 10.57 -10.39 5.67
CA LYS A 203 9.88 -9.19 5.20
C LYS A 203 8.89 -9.53 4.09
N PRO A 204 7.68 -8.90 4.05
CA PRO A 204 6.61 -9.26 3.12
C PRO A 204 6.96 -9.03 1.65
N LEU A 205 6.39 -9.84 0.77
CA LEU A 205 6.47 -9.74 -0.69
C LEU A 205 5.55 -8.65 -1.26
N SER A 206 4.50 -8.29 -0.54
CA SER A 206 3.44 -7.41 -1.05
C SER A 206 3.89 -6.00 -1.44
N VAL A 207 5.02 -5.50 -0.92
CA VAL A 207 5.55 -4.20 -1.34
C VAL A 207 6.12 -4.27 -2.76
N PRO A 208 7.13 -5.10 -3.09
CA PRO A 208 7.61 -5.19 -4.47
C PRO A 208 6.49 -5.60 -5.43
N GLN A 209 5.60 -6.50 -5.04
CA GLN A 209 4.46 -6.94 -5.83
C GLN A 209 3.49 -5.79 -6.15
N GLY A 210 3.13 -4.99 -5.16
CA GLY A 210 2.28 -3.81 -5.37
C GLY A 210 2.93 -2.76 -6.26
N ILE A 211 4.24 -2.53 -6.12
CA ILE A 211 4.99 -1.58 -6.96
C ILE A 211 4.98 -2.02 -8.43
N ILE A 212 5.39 -3.26 -8.73
CA ILE A 212 5.45 -3.70 -10.14
C ILE A 212 4.06 -3.79 -10.77
N GLY A 213 3.05 -4.22 -10.01
CA GLY A 213 1.67 -4.33 -10.51
C GLY A 213 1.02 -2.98 -10.79
N LEU A 214 1.32 -1.95 -10.00
CA LEU A 214 0.73 -0.62 -10.16
C LEU A 214 1.51 0.25 -11.15
N MET A 215 2.85 0.34 -11.04
CA MET A 215 3.65 1.29 -11.82
C MET A 215 3.60 0.98 -13.33
N THR A 216 3.53 -0.30 -13.71
CA THR A 216 3.37 -0.72 -15.11
C THR A 216 2.08 -0.21 -15.76
N ARG A 217 1.02 0.03 -14.98
CA ARG A 217 -0.27 0.57 -15.46
C ARG A 217 -0.20 2.03 -15.90
N PHE A 218 0.85 2.75 -15.52
CA PHE A 218 1.04 4.16 -15.88
C PHE A 218 2.06 4.35 -17.02
N GLY A 219 2.34 3.29 -17.77
CA GLY A 219 3.26 3.34 -18.91
C GLY A 219 4.72 3.52 -18.48
N MET A 220 5.07 3.22 -17.22
CA MET A 220 6.43 3.28 -16.73
C MET A 220 7.25 2.06 -17.19
N GLU A 221 8.57 2.22 -17.23
CA GLU A 221 9.50 1.12 -17.44
C GLU A 221 9.94 0.58 -16.08
N VAL A 222 9.42 -0.58 -15.70
CA VAL A 222 9.66 -1.19 -14.40
C VAL A 222 10.68 -2.31 -14.54
N THR A 223 11.78 -2.23 -13.81
CA THR A 223 12.78 -3.30 -13.70
C THR A 223 12.72 -3.89 -12.29
N LEU A 224 12.36 -5.18 -12.19
CA LEU A 224 12.46 -5.95 -10.96
C LEU A 224 13.86 -6.59 -10.90
N ALA A 225 14.61 -6.31 -9.84
CA ALA A 225 15.94 -6.90 -9.65
C ALA A 225 16.07 -7.57 -8.28
N HIS A 226 16.61 -8.77 -8.26
CA HIS A 226 16.88 -9.50 -7.03
C HIS A 226 17.97 -10.56 -7.25
N PRO A 227 18.69 -11.03 -6.21
CA PRO A 227 19.57 -12.18 -6.31
C PRO A 227 18.80 -13.43 -6.76
N GLU A 228 19.48 -14.40 -7.33
CA GLU A 228 18.87 -15.72 -7.61
C GLU A 228 18.31 -16.31 -6.32
N GLY A 229 17.11 -16.91 -6.40
CA GLY A 229 16.43 -17.49 -5.25
C GLY A 229 15.57 -16.53 -4.43
N TYR A 230 15.47 -15.25 -4.83
CA TYR A 230 14.62 -14.24 -4.20
C TYR A 230 13.39 -13.86 -5.06
N GLU A 231 12.90 -14.81 -5.83
CA GLU A 231 11.71 -14.64 -6.65
C GLU A 231 10.50 -14.22 -5.81
N ILE A 232 9.62 -13.42 -6.42
CA ILE A 232 8.29 -13.09 -5.92
C ILE A 232 7.25 -14.04 -6.53
N MET A 233 5.96 -13.77 -6.32
CA MET A 233 4.87 -14.57 -6.92
C MET A 233 4.86 -14.39 -8.44
N GLU A 234 4.89 -15.50 -9.20
CA GLU A 234 4.90 -15.47 -10.68
C GLU A 234 3.63 -14.85 -11.24
N GLU A 235 2.48 -15.08 -10.61
CA GLU A 235 1.21 -14.49 -11.02
C GLU A 235 1.24 -12.95 -11.00
N VAL A 236 1.98 -12.35 -10.09
CA VAL A 236 2.13 -10.90 -10.01
C VAL A 236 3.07 -10.37 -11.08
N GLU A 237 4.13 -11.11 -11.42
CA GLU A 237 4.98 -10.78 -12.57
C GLU A 237 4.19 -10.84 -13.88
N GLU A 238 3.27 -11.81 -14.03
CA GLU A 238 2.40 -11.91 -15.20
C GLU A 238 1.44 -10.72 -15.28
N VAL A 239 0.86 -10.30 -14.16
CA VAL A 239 0.05 -9.08 -14.05
C VAL A 239 0.86 -7.85 -14.51
N ALA A 240 2.10 -7.71 -14.03
CA ALA A 240 2.97 -6.59 -14.41
C ALA A 240 3.32 -6.59 -15.90
N ARG A 241 3.60 -7.76 -16.50
CA ARG A 241 3.84 -7.89 -17.96
C ARG A 241 2.61 -7.47 -18.76
N LYS A 242 1.45 -7.99 -18.38
CA LYS A 242 0.18 -7.66 -19.05
C LYS A 242 -0.15 -6.18 -18.95
N HIS A 243 0.02 -5.56 -17.80
CA HIS A 243 -0.19 -4.13 -17.64
C HIS A 243 0.81 -3.31 -18.46
N ALA A 244 2.09 -3.71 -18.50
CA ALA A 244 3.08 -3.02 -19.32
C ALA A 244 2.71 -3.04 -20.82
N GLU A 245 2.22 -4.17 -21.34
CA GLU A 245 1.73 -4.29 -22.72
C GLU A 245 0.49 -3.41 -22.97
N GLU A 246 -0.49 -3.46 -22.06
CA GLU A 246 -1.76 -2.75 -22.21
C GLU A 246 -1.60 -1.22 -22.15
N TYR A 247 -0.76 -0.73 -21.22
CA TYR A 247 -0.60 0.71 -20.97
C TYR A 247 0.65 1.33 -21.62
N GLY A 248 1.38 0.55 -22.42
CA GLY A 248 2.51 1.04 -23.22
C GLY A 248 3.74 1.37 -22.37
N GLY A 249 3.94 0.63 -21.29
CA GLY A 249 5.14 0.61 -20.47
C GLY A 249 6.06 -0.57 -20.81
N LYS A 250 6.93 -0.93 -19.87
CA LYS A 250 7.82 -2.08 -19.98
C LYS A 250 8.00 -2.74 -18.62
N PHE A 251 8.03 -4.07 -18.60
CA PHE A 251 8.44 -4.84 -17.44
C PHE A 251 9.64 -5.71 -17.77
N THR A 252 10.71 -5.62 -16.98
CA THR A 252 11.92 -6.41 -17.12
C THR A 252 12.36 -6.98 -15.79
N LYS A 253 13.12 -8.07 -15.84
CA LYS A 253 13.69 -8.75 -14.67
C LYS A 253 15.17 -8.98 -14.87
N THR A 254 15.98 -8.79 -13.82
CA THR A 254 17.41 -9.03 -13.83
C THR A 254 17.89 -9.52 -12.46
N ASN A 255 19.04 -10.21 -12.43
CA ASN A 255 19.75 -10.56 -11.21
C ASN A 255 20.95 -9.64 -10.96
N ASP A 256 20.95 -8.46 -11.54
CA ASP A 256 22.00 -7.44 -11.41
C ASP A 256 21.39 -6.11 -10.96
N MET A 257 21.71 -5.67 -9.74
CA MET A 257 21.21 -4.41 -9.18
C MET A 257 21.74 -3.21 -9.96
N ALA A 258 23.00 -3.24 -10.43
CA ALA A 258 23.60 -2.15 -11.19
C ALA A 258 22.93 -1.98 -12.55
N GLU A 259 22.57 -3.08 -13.23
CA GLU A 259 21.78 -3.05 -14.45
C GLU A 259 20.42 -2.37 -14.24
N ALA A 260 19.73 -2.70 -13.12
CA ALA A 260 18.45 -2.08 -12.80
C ALA A 260 18.57 -0.59 -12.50
N PHE A 261 19.61 -0.18 -11.78
CA PHE A 261 19.86 1.22 -11.42
C PHE A 261 20.27 2.09 -12.61
N LYS A 262 20.90 1.48 -13.65
CA LYS A 262 21.40 2.21 -14.79
C LYS A 262 20.31 3.05 -15.46
N ASP A 263 20.53 4.37 -15.52
CA ASP A 263 19.61 5.37 -16.09
C ASP A 263 18.19 5.35 -15.47
N ALA A 264 18.03 4.82 -14.26
CA ALA A 264 16.75 4.87 -13.56
C ALA A 264 16.39 6.31 -13.16
N ASP A 265 15.11 6.68 -13.29
CA ASP A 265 14.54 7.94 -12.78
C ASP A 265 14.14 7.80 -11.31
N ILE A 266 13.80 6.59 -10.88
CA ILE A 266 13.36 6.24 -9.53
C ILE A 266 14.00 4.92 -9.11
N VAL A 267 14.44 4.83 -7.85
CA VAL A 267 14.96 3.60 -7.26
C VAL A 267 14.19 3.26 -5.98
N TYR A 268 13.83 2.00 -5.83
CA TYR A 268 13.09 1.48 -4.68
C TYR A 268 13.78 0.22 -4.14
N PRO A 269 14.90 0.36 -3.42
CA PRO A 269 15.61 -0.77 -2.83
C PRO A 269 14.91 -1.22 -1.56
N LYS A 270 14.47 -2.48 -1.50
CA LYS A 270 13.69 -3.01 -0.39
C LYS A 270 13.94 -4.49 -0.19
N SER A 271 14.20 -4.92 1.03
CA SER A 271 14.31 -6.34 1.36
C SER A 271 12.96 -7.04 1.36
N TRP A 272 12.94 -8.28 0.89
CA TRP A 272 11.83 -9.22 1.04
C TRP A 272 12.33 -10.66 1.17
N ALA A 273 11.52 -11.53 1.73
CA ALA A 273 11.84 -12.95 1.80
C ALA A 273 11.51 -13.63 0.46
N PRO A 274 12.26 -14.67 0.05
CA PRO A 274 11.95 -15.47 -1.13
C PRO A 274 10.52 -16.05 -1.07
N PHE A 275 9.80 -16.06 -2.19
CA PHE A 275 8.44 -16.62 -2.24
C PHE A 275 8.37 -18.06 -1.72
N LYS A 276 9.28 -18.94 -2.17
CA LYS A 276 9.35 -20.33 -1.70
C LYS A 276 9.58 -20.45 -0.20
N ALA A 277 10.38 -19.56 0.38
CA ALA A 277 10.60 -19.53 1.83
C ALA A 277 9.34 -19.10 2.59
N MET A 278 8.56 -18.20 2.01
CA MET A 278 7.27 -17.78 2.60
C MET A 278 6.20 -18.88 2.48
N GLU A 279 6.21 -19.69 1.41
CA GLU A 279 5.37 -20.89 1.32
C GLU A 279 5.75 -21.90 2.41
N GLU A 280 7.04 -22.22 2.56
CA GLU A 280 7.55 -23.11 3.61
C GLU A 280 7.16 -22.59 5.01
N ARG A 281 7.31 -21.31 5.26
CA ARG A 281 6.89 -20.67 6.52
C ARG A 281 5.40 -20.89 6.80
N THR A 282 4.57 -20.73 5.78
CA THR A 282 3.11 -20.92 5.89
C THR A 282 2.77 -22.37 6.23
N GLU A 283 3.47 -23.34 5.63
CA GLU A 283 3.28 -24.77 5.91
C GLU A 283 3.72 -25.11 7.34
N LEU A 284 4.93 -24.68 7.75
CA LEU A 284 5.45 -24.91 9.09
C LEU A 284 4.52 -24.31 10.17
N TYR A 285 4.02 -23.09 9.93
CA TYR A 285 3.06 -22.47 10.83
C TYR A 285 1.75 -23.25 10.91
N GLY A 286 1.21 -23.69 9.76
CA GLY A 286 -0.02 -24.49 9.69
C GLY A 286 0.09 -25.83 10.44
N ASN A 287 1.30 -26.38 10.52
CA ASN A 287 1.60 -27.61 11.25
C ASN A 287 1.97 -27.36 12.73
N GLY A 288 2.09 -26.11 13.17
CA GLY A 288 2.52 -25.75 14.53
C GLY A 288 4.00 -26.07 14.80
N ASP A 289 4.82 -26.19 13.73
CA ASP A 289 6.23 -26.55 13.82
C ASP A 289 7.11 -25.32 14.13
N THR A 290 7.19 -25.00 15.40
CA THR A 290 8.00 -23.86 15.90
C THR A 290 9.50 -24.08 15.67
N GLU A 291 10.00 -25.32 15.80
CA GLU A 291 11.41 -25.62 15.58
C GLU A 291 11.78 -25.47 14.10
N GLY A 292 10.91 -25.89 13.19
CA GLY A 292 11.06 -25.68 11.76
C GLY A 292 11.06 -24.20 11.39
N ILE A 293 10.21 -23.39 12.00
CA ILE A 293 10.20 -21.93 11.79
C ILE A 293 11.53 -21.29 12.23
N HIS A 294 12.08 -21.66 13.39
CA HIS A 294 13.39 -21.17 13.82
C HIS A 294 14.55 -21.63 12.92
N ALA A 295 14.48 -22.87 12.41
CA ALA A 295 15.47 -23.38 11.47
C ALA A 295 15.41 -22.63 10.13
N LEU A 296 14.20 -22.35 9.63
CA LEU A 296 13.98 -21.51 8.43
C LEU A 296 14.54 -20.11 8.61
N GLU A 297 14.23 -19.45 9.74
CA GLU A 297 14.76 -18.13 10.08
C GLU A 297 16.29 -18.09 10.00
N LYS A 298 16.96 -19.02 10.67
CA LYS A 298 18.42 -19.10 10.67
C LYS A 298 18.99 -19.30 9.26
N ARG A 299 18.34 -20.11 8.44
CA ARG A 299 18.75 -20.36 7.05
C ARG A 299 18.60 -19.10 6.21
N LEU A 300 17.48 -18.39 6.33
CA LEU A 300 17.23 -17.15 5.58
C LEU A 300 18.17 -16.01 5.98
N LEU A 301 18.51 -15.88 7.25
CA LEU A 301 19.52 -14.91 7.71
C LEU A 301 20.90 -15.22 7.11
N ALA A 302 21.29 -16.49 7.05
CA ALA A 302 22.53 -16.91 6.42
C ALA A 302 22.53 -16.65 4.91
N GLN A 303 21.41 -16.93 4.23
CA GLN A 303 21.24 -16.64 2.81
C GLN A 303 21.31 -15.13 2.52
N ASN A 304 20.64 -14.30 3.32
CA ASN A 304 20.74 -12.84 3.18
C ASN A 304 22.17 -12.34 3.30
N ALA A 305 22.95 -12.92 4.23
CA ALA A 305 24.35 -12.52 4.47
C ALA A 305 25.30 -12.79 3.29
N GLU A 306 24.89 -13.60 2.33
CA GLU A 306 25.64 -13.85 1.08
C GLU A 306 25.49 -12.69 0.07
N HIS A 307 24.55 -11.75 0.31
CA HIS A 307 24.17 -10.68 -0.62
C HIS A 307 24.25 -9.28 0.04
N THR A 308 25.24 -9.05 0.89
CA THR A 308 25.48 -7.76 1.55
C THR A 308 25.87 -6.63 0.59
N ASP A 309 26.28 -6.99 -0.63
CA ASP A 309 26.57 -6.09 -1.73
C ASP A 309 25.32 -5.51 -2.41
N TRP A 310 24.13 -6.08 -2.16
CA TRP A 310 22.86 -5.56 -2.61
C TRP A 310 22.39 -4.43 -1.68
N ALA A 311 23.00 -3.26 -1.82
CA ALA A 311 22.71 -2.07 -1.02
C ALA A 311 22.68 -0.82 -1.91
N CYS A 312 21.78 0.11 -1.58
CA CYS A 312 21.70 1.41 -2.25
C CYS A 312 22.80 2.34 -1.71
N THR A 313 23.96 2.28 -2.33
CA THR A 313 25.15 3.09 -2.00
C THR A 313 25.23 4.35 -2.87
N GLU A 314 26.13 5.27 -2.54
CA GLU A 314 26.46 6.42 -3.39
C GLU A 314 26.96 5.98 -4.77
N GLU A 315 27.72 4.89 -4.84
CA GLU A 315 28.20 4.34 -6.11
C GLU A 315 27.04 3.85 -6.96
N MET A 316 26.10 3.09 -6.36
CA MET A 316 24.88 2.63 -7.04
C MET A 316 24.02 3.81 -7.50
N MET A 317 23.84 4.84 -6.67
CA MET A 317 23.10 6.05 -7.05
C MET A 317 23.74 6.78 -8.22
N SER A 318 25.06 6.74 -8.35
CA SER A 318 25.78 7.38 -9.48
C SER A 318 25.45 6.78 -10.85
N LEU A 319 24.95 5.53 -10.89
CA LEU A 319 24.52 4.84 -12.12
C LEU A 319 23.16 5.31 -12.64
N THR A 320 22.39 5.95 -11.79
CA THR A 320 21.04 6.42 -12.11
C THR A 320 21.07 7.63 -13.04
N ARG A 321 19.93 8.05 -13.56
CA ARG A 321 19.83 9.23 -14.42
C ARG A 321 20.42 10.47 -13.74
N ASP A 322 21.50 11.00 -14.27
CA ASP A 322 22.25 12.13 -13.76
C ASP A 322 22.74 11.94 -12.30
N GLY A 323 22.79 10.70 -11.79
CA GLY A 323 23.09 10.37 -10.40
C GLY A 323 22.06 10.91 -9.40
N LYS A 324 20.80 11.16 -9.84
CA LYS A 324 19.78 11.90 -9.09
C LYS A 324 18.41 11.23 -9.09
N ALA A 325 18.33 9.91 -9.32
CA ALA A 325 17.06 9.21 -9.22
C ALA A 325 16.38 9.48 -7.87
N LEU A 326 15.05 9.59 -7.91
CA LEU A 326 14.26 9.69 -6.69
C LEU A 326 14.40 8.36 -5.90
N TYR A 327 14.96 8.43 -4.71
CA TYR A 327 15.03 7.29 -3.79
C TYR A 327 13.73 7.19 -3.02
N MET A 328 13.12 6.00 -3.04
CA MET A 328 11.86 5.69 -2.36
C MET A 328 12.01 4.48 -1.45
N HIS A 329 11.21 4.45 -0.39
CA HIS A 329 11.15 3.33 0.54
C HIS A 329 9.89 3.37 1.41
N CYS A 330 9.20 2.24 1.58
CA CYS A 330 7.99 2.15 2.41
C CYS A 330 8.24 2.34 3.92
N LEU A 331 9.48 2.41 4.35
CA LEU A 331 9.92 2.52 5.75
C LEU A 331 9.39 1.39 6.68
N PRO A 332 10.10 1.00 7.75
CA PRO A 332 11.47 1.45 8.08
C PRO A 332 12.49 0.89 7.10
N ALA A 333 13.54 1.67 6.80
CA ALA A 333 14.70 1.19 6.09
C ALA A 333 15.75 0.70 7.07
N ASP A 334 16.50 -0.34 6.70
CA ASP A 334 17.73 -0.72 7.38
C ASP A 334 18.85 0.13 6.82
N ILE A 335 19.32 1.10 7.62
CA ILE A 335 20.28 2.13 7.20
C ILE A 335 21.66 1.76 7.71
N THR A 336 22.59 1.53 6.79
CA THR A 336 23.99 1.24 7.09
C THR A 336 24.63 2.36 7.91
N GLY A 337 25.24 2.00 9.02
CA GLY A 337 25.93 2.95 9.91
C GLY A 337 25.01 3.68 10.89
N LEU A 338 23.68 3.57 10.76
CA LEU A 338 22.71 4.23 11.63
C LEU A 338 21.83 3.23 12.41
N SER A 339 21.07 2.38 11.72
CA SER A 339 20.18 1.39 12.35
C SER A 339 20.79 -0.01 12.40
N CYS A 340 21.78 -0.29 11.59
CA CYS A 340 22.50 -1.55 11.50
C CYS A 340 23.92 -1.34 10.95
N GLU A 341 24.76 -2.37 11.04
CA GLU A 341 26.12 -2.33 10.49
C GLU A 341 26.13 -2.29 8.97
N THR A 342 25.26 -3.12 8.36
CA THR A 342 25.04 -3.18 6.91
C THR A 342 23.53 -3.33 6.67
N GLY A 343 22.98 -2.58 5.72
CA GLY A 343 21.54 -2.53 5.47
C GLY A 343 21.17 -2.22 4.02
N GLU A 344 19.91 -1.86 3.81
CA GLU A 344 19.29 -1.61 2.51
C GLU A 344 19.89 -0.38 1.80
N VAL A 345 20.38 0.60 2.57
CA VAL A 345 20.81 1.91 2.05
C VAL A 345 21.88 2.53 2.94
N ASP A 346 22.80 3.27 2.33
CA ASP A 346 23.79 4.07 3.06
C ASP A 346 23.15 5.29 3.74
N GLU A 347 23.64 5.66 4.93
CA GLU A 347 23.19 6.83 5.68
C GLU A 347 23.21 8.11 4.83
N THR A 348 24.25 8.33 4.03
CA THR A 348 24.40 9.53 3.19
C THR A 348 23.32 9.63 2.10
N VAL A 349 22.98 8.51 1.48
CA VAL A 349 21.88 8.44 0.50
C VAL A 349 20.56 8.67 1.20
N PHE A 350 20.30 7.96 2.31
CA PHE A 350 19.06 8.11 3.07
C PHE A 350 18.83 9.56 3.53
N ASP A 351 19.86 10.21 4.10
CA ASP A 351 19.75 11.59 4.60
C ASP A 351 19.48 12.60 3.46
N ARG A 352 20.07 12.39 2.28
CA ARG A 352 19.81 13.21 1.08
C ARG A 352 18.34 13.19 0.69
N TYR A 353 17.67 12.04 0.78
CA TYR A 353 16.27 11.84 0.38
C TYR A 353 15.29 11.82 1.55
N ARG A 354 15.74 12.09 2.76
CA ARG A 354 14.91 12.07 3.97
C ARG A 354 13.65 12.93 3.85
N ILE A 355 13.74 14.12 3.29
CA ILE A 355 12.58 15.01 3.14
C ILE A 355 11.56 14.44 2.14
N PRO A 356 11.93 14.08 0.89
CA PRO A 356 10.98 13.41 -0.01
C PRO A 356 10.39 12.14 0.57
N LEU A 357 11.17 11.29 1.26
CA LEU A 357 10.68 10.07 1.90
C LEU A 357 9.58 10.30 2.94
N TYR A 358 9.74 11.31 3.80
CA TYR A 358 8.70 11.62 4.78
C TYR A 358 7.47 12.29 4.14
N LYS A 359 7.63 12.99 2.99
CA LYS A 359 6.50 13.44 2.18
C LYS A 359 5.74 12.26 1.56
N GLU A 360 6.45 11.26 1.01
CA GLU A 360 5.90 9.99 0.53
C GLU A 360 5.03 9.33 1.60
N ALA A 361 5.59 9.12 2.80
CA ALA A 361 4.86 8.54 3.92
C ALA A 361 3.60 9.36 4.31
N GLY A 362 3.64 10.66 4.10
CA GLY A 362 2.54 11.60 4.39
C GLY A 362 1.32 11.47 3.47
N PHE A 363 1.42 10.81 2.31
CA PHE A 363 0.29 10.57 1.41
C PHE A 363 -0.62 9.42 1.86
N LYS A 364 -0.09 8.46 2.60
CA LYS A 364 -0.81 7.24 2.96
C LYS A 364 -2.13 7.47 3.70
N PRO A 365 -2.24 8.37 4.69
CA PRO A 365 -3.53 8.68 5.31
C PRO A 365 -4.57 9.22 4.34
N TYR A 366 -4.15 10.03 3.36
CA TYR A 366 -5.06 10.60 2.36
C TYR A 366 -5.50 9.55 1.32
N ILE A 367 -4.62 8.64 0.94
CA ILE A 367 -4.97 7.50 0.08
C ILE A 367 -6.01 6.61 0.77
N ILE A 368 -5.81 6.25 2.03
CA ILE A 368 -6.79 5.46 2.78
C ILE A 368 -8.11 6.23 2.91
N ALA A 369 -8.06 7.53 3.25
CA ALA A 369 -9.25 8.35 3.34
C ALA A 369 -9.99 8.46 2.02
N SER A 370 -9.28 8.57 0.88
CA SER A 370 -9.90 8.62 -0.45
C SER A 370 -10.52 7.28 -0.86
N MET A 371 -9.90 6.15 -0.52
CA MET A 371 -10.51 4.83 -0.71
C MET A 371 -11.86 4.75 0.02
N ILE A 372 -11.88 5.07 1.32
CA ILE A 372 -13.09 5.09 2.14
C ILE A 372 -14.13 6.07 1.56
N PHE A 373 -13.69 7.28 1.21
CA PHE A 373 -14.56 8.32 0.66
C PHE A 373 -15.25 7.86 -0.61
N MET A 374 -14.51 7.30 -1.57
CA MET A 374 -15.06 6.84 -2.85
C MET A 374 -16.00 5.65 -2.70
N GLN A 375 -15.78 4.81 -1.70
CA GLN A 375 -16.64 3.65 -1.42
C GLN A 375 -17.93 4.03 -0.70
N LYS A 376 -17.93 5.12 0.08
CA LYS A 376 -19.08 5.55 0.91
C LYS A 376 -19.88 6.70 0.28
N VAL A 377 -19.30 7.46 -0.64
CA VAL A 377 -19.91 8.64 -1.21
C VAL A 377 -20.36 8.41 -2.65
N LYS A 378 -21.67 8.43 -2.88
CA LYS A 378 -22.27 8.21 -4.22
C LYS A 378 -21.89 9.30 -5.24
N ASN A 379 -21.83 10.56 -4.79
CA ASN A 379 -21.54 11.74 -5.63
C ASN A 379 -20.28 12.45 -5.08
N PRO A 380 -19.07 11.92 -5.32
CA PRO A 380 -17.86 12.42 -4.68
C PRO A 380 -17.53 13.88 -5.01
N ALA A 381 -17.64 14.29 -6.26
CA ALA A 381 -17.35 15.66 -6.68
C ALA A 381 -18.31 16.69 -6.02
N GLU A 382 -19.60 16.37 -5.99
CA GLU A 382 -20.62 17.21 -5.35
C GLU A 382 -20.38 17.34 -3.84
N THR A 383 -20.06 16.22 -3.18
CA THR A 383 -19.76 16.20 -1.74
C THR A 383 -18.53 17.04 -1.42
N LEU A 384 -17.46 16.94 -2.21
CA LEU A 384 -16.27 17.76 -2.03
C LEU A 384 -16.55 19.24 -2.23
N LYS A 385 -17.35 19.63 -3.25
CA LYS A 385 -17.78 21.02 -3.46
C LYS A 385 -18.54 21.53 -2.23
N ARG A 386 -19.49 20.77 -1.73
CA ARG A 386 -20.26 21.12 -0.52
C ARG A 386 -19.36 21.34 0.69
N LEU A 387 -18.41 20.45 0.96
CA LEU A 387 -17.45 20.62 2.06
C LEU A 387 -16.63 21.90 1.94
N ALA A 388 -16.22 22.24 0.71
CA ALA A 388 -15.48 23.48 0.45
C ALA A 388 -16.36 24.73 0.64
N GLU A 389 -17.64 24.70 0.22
CA GLU A 389 -18.61 25.80 0.34
C GLU A 389 -19.03 26.01 1.80
N GLU A 390 -19.31 24.96 2.54
CA GLU A 390 -19.62 25.00 3.97
C GLU A 390 -18.46 25.60 4.78
N GLY A 391 -17.23 25.33 4.36
CA GLY A 391 -16.02 25.92 4.91
C GLY A 391 -15.84 25.71 6.42
N THR A 392 -16.43 24.64 6.98
CA THR A 392 -16.37 24.35 8.42
C THR A 392 -14.92 24.25 8.88
N GLU A 393 -14.52 25.09 9.85
CA GLU A 393 -13.16 25.07 10.36
C GLU A 393 -12.86 23.78 11.10
N ARG A 394 -11.74 23.12 10.72
CA ARG A 394 -11.22 21.94 11.40
C ARG A 394 -10.60 22.30 12.76
N LEU A 395 -9.86 23.39 12.81
CA LEU A 395 -9.22 23.89 14.00
C LEU A 395 -9.73 25.30 14.28
N LYS A 396 -10.48 25.46 15.37
CA LYS A 396 -10.88 26.79 15.85
C LYS A 396 -9.65 27.47 16.47
N LYS A 397 -9.35 28.67 16.00
CA LYS A 397 -8.23 29.48 16.52
C LYS A 397 -8.66 30.33 17.70
#